data_2b7afbf5533a1fa27707452c9e068f03
#
_entry.id   2b7afbf5533a1fa27707452c9e068f03
#
_cell.length_a   1.000
_cell.length_b   1.000
_cell.length_c   1.000
_cell.angle_alpha   90.00
_cell.angle_beta   90.00
_cell.angle_gamma   90.00
#
_symmetry.space_group_name_H-M   'P 1'
#
loop_
_entity.id
_entity.type
_entity.pdbx_description
1 polymer ?
#
loop_
_entity_poly.entity_id
_entity_poly.type
_entity_poly.pdbx_seq_one_letter_code
_entity_poly.pdbx_strand_id
1 'polypeptide(L)'
;MVDIESKNGNLLLDVGPEADGTIPSIQMSRLQALGAWLKQNGEAIYGTHPWKTAEGETAEGIHLRFTQNDSAVYATLLGKPRTETISLKSLVPKAGTRIYLLGDAEPLVWSQQGSDTRITLPHDLPGQYAYVLKIAGPLSLAAVNPPGSELKRR
;
A
#
# COMPACT_ATOMS: atom_id res chain seq x y z
N MET A 1 -6.98 -8.68 5.41
CA MET A 1 -6.47 -9.20 4.12
C MET A 1 -5.09 -8.62 3.82
N VAL A 2 -4.95 -7.35 3.44
CA VAL A 2 -3.65 -6.74 3.03
C VAL A 2 -2.52 -6.97 4.04
N ASP A 3 -2.80 -6.84 5.35
CA ASP A 3 -1.81 -7.08 6.40
C ASP A 3 -1.33 -8.54 6.44
N ILE A 4 -2.23 -9.47 6.19
CA ILE A 4 -1.91 -10.91 6.13
C ILE A 4 -1.02 -11.21 4.93
N GLU A 5 -1.39 -10.70 3.75
CA GLU A 5 -0.64 -10.89 2.49
C GLU A 5 0.77 -10.29 2.56
N SER A 6 0.91 -9.07 3.10
CA SER A 6 2.21 -8.43 3.25
C SER A 6 3.19 -9.20 4.15
N LYS A 7 2.68 -10.12 4.97
CA LYS A 7 3.42 -10.99 5.90
C LYS A 7 3.48 -12.45 5.44
N ASN A 8 3.17 -12.73 4.18
CA ASN A 8 3.16 -14.07 3.59
C ASN A 8 2.13 -15.04 4.23
N GLY A 9 1.03 -14.50 4.73
CA GLY A 9 -0.06 -15.29 5.28
C GLY A 9 -1.18 -15.53 4.29
N ASN A 10 -2.07 -16.47 4.60
CA ASN A 10 -3.26 -16.76 3.82
C ASN A 10 -4.51 -16.34 4.61
N LEU A 11 -5.49 -15.75 3.94
CA LEU A 11 -6.78 -15.44 4.52
C LEU A 11 -7.81 -16.48 4.04
N LEU A 12 -8.36 -17.24 4.99
CA LEU A 12 -9.58 -17.99 4.79
C LEU A 12 -10.74 -17.20 5.41
N LEU A 13 -11.62 -16.69 4.56
CA LEU A 13 -12.80 -15.95 5.00
C LEU A 13 -14.02 -16.85 4.92
N ASP A 14 -14.59 -17.16 6.05
CA ASP A 14 -15.78 -18.00 6.17
C ASP A 14 -17.06 -17.17 6.31
N VAL A 15 -18.17 -17.72 5.86
CA VAL A 15 -19.51 -17.15 5.98
C VAL A 15 -20.46 -18.18 6.57
N GLY A 16 -21.26 -17.78 7.57
CA GLY A 16 -22.27 -18.63 8.20
C GLY A 16 -23.62 -18.46 7.51
N PRO A 17 -24.19 -19.53 6.93
CA PRO A 17 -25.53 -19.45 6.35
C PRO A 17 -26.61 -19.38 7.44
N GLU A 18 -27.77 -18.83 7.08
CA GLU A 18 -29.00 -18.93 7.85
C GLU A 18 -29.57 -20.36 7.80
N ALA A 19 -30.58 -20.66 8.60
CA ALA A 19 -31.20 -21.99 8.66
C ALA A 19 -31.81 -22.44 7.32
N ASP A 20 -32.19 -21.51 6.46
CA ASP A 20 -32.70 -21.75 5.10
C ASP A 20 -31.61 -21.85 4.02
N GLY A 21 -30.33 -21.75 4.42
CA GLY A 21 -29.17 -21.81 3.53
C GLY A 21 -28.79 -20.48 2.87
N THR A 22 -29.50 -19.39 3.17
CA THR A 22 -29.13 -18.06 2.65
C THR A 22 -27.96 -17.45 3.41
N ILE A 23 -27.21 -16.57 2.77
CA ILE A 23 -26.14 -15.81 3.43
C ILE A 23 -26.77 -14.54 4.03
N PRO A 24 -26.56 -14.26 5.34
CA PRO A 24 -27.06 -13.03 5.96
C PRO A 24 -26.66 -11.79 5.18
N SER A 25 -27.58 -10.85 5.04
CA SER A 25 -27.39 -9.63 4.22
C SER A 25 -26.15 -8.81 4.62
N ILE A 26 -25.84 -8.78 5.92
CA ILE A 26 -24.65 -8.10 6.44
C ILE A 26 -23.34 -8.78 5.95
N GLN A 27 -23.31 -10.10 5.90
CA GLN A 27 -22.15 -10.85 5.39
C GLN A 27 -22.03 -10.68 3.87
N MET A 28 -23.16 -10.77 3.16
CA MET A 28 -23.20 -10.54 1.72
C MET A 28 -22.67 -9.14 1.37
N SER A 29 -23.09 -8.10 2.07
CA SER A 29 -22.61 -6.74 1.81
C SER A 29 -21.10 -6.59 2.05
N ARG A 30 -20.54 -7.30 3.05
CA ARG A 30 -19.08 -7.30 3.31
C ARG A 30 -18.31 -8.02 2.20
N LEU A 31 -18.81 -9.16 1.73
CA LEU A 31 -18.21 -9.87 0.59
C LEU A 31 -18.23 -9.03 -0.69
N GLN A 32 -19.35 -8.36 -0.97
CA GLN A 32 -19.46 -7.46 -2.12
C GLN A 32 -18.48 -6.28 -2.03
N ALA A 33 -18.36 -5.66 -0.85
CA ALA A 33 -17.41 -4.57 -0.64
C ALA A 33 -15.95 -5.03 -0.81
N LEU A 34 -15.60 -6.22 -0.28
CA LEU A 34 -14.29 -6.83 -0.48
C LEU A 34 -14.04 -7.13 -1.97
N GLY A 35 -15.02 -7.71 -2.66
CA GLY A 35 -14.94 -8.01 -4.09
C GLY A 35 -14.76 -6.76 -4.94
N ALA A 36 -15.49 -5.67 -4.63
CA ALA A 36 -15.34 -4.38 -5.30
C ALA A 36 -13.94 -3.79 -5.09
N TRP A 37 -13.41 -3.85 -3.87
CA TRP A 37 -12.05 -3.41 -3.57
C TRP A 37 -11.01 -4.24 -4.33
N LEU A 38 -11.14 -5.57 -4.34
CA LEU A 38 -10.25 -6.47 -5.07
C LEU A 38 -10.32 -6.28 -6.60
N LYS A 39 -11.49 -5.95 -7.14
CA LYS A 39 -11.62 -5.63 -8.58
C LYS A 39 -10.74 -4.46 -8.98
N GLN A 40 -10.58 -3.46 -8.11
CA GLN A 40 -9.76 -2.28 -8.36
C GLN A 40 -8.28 -2.50 -8.00
N ASN A 41 -8.04 -3.15 -6.85
CA ASN A 41 -6.71 -3.19 -6.21
C ASN A 41 -6.10 -4.59 -6.20
N GLY A 42 -6.72 -5.58 -6.83
CA GLY A 42 -6.30 -6.99 -6.78
C GLY A 42 -4.90 -7.24 -7.33
N GLU A 43 -4.39 -6.36 -8.19
CA GLU A 43 -3.00 -6.41 -8.67
C GLU A 43 -1.97 -6.36 -7.52
N ALA A 44 -2.31 -5.72 -6.41
CA ALA A 44 -1.47 -5.64 -5.22
C ALA A 44 -1.60 -6.87 -4.29
N ILE A 45 -2.49 -7.81 -4.62
CA ILE A 45 -2.77 -9.01 -3.83
C ILE A 45 -2.44 -10.27 -4.62
N TYR A 46 -3.01 -10.41 -5.85
CA TYR A 46 -2.87 -11.62 -6.64
C TYR A 46 -1.50 -11.72 -7.28
N GLY A 47 -0.83 -12.87 -7.07
CA GLY A 47 0.51 -13.12 -7.63
C GLY A 47 1.60 -12.22 -7.05
N THR A 48 1.38 -11.68 -5.85
CA THR A 48 2.36 -10.91 -5.11
C THR A 48 2.96 -11.71 -3.96
N HIS A 49 4.04 -11.24 -3.41
CA HIS A 49 4.71 -11.74 -2.21
C HIS A 49 5.20 -10.56 -1.35
N PRO A 50 5.61 -10.79 -0.10
CA PRO A 50 6.12 -9.72 0.75
C PRO A 50 7.30 -8.98 0.11
N TRP A 51 7.31 -7.66 0.27
CA TRP A 51 8.47 -6.86 -0.09
C TRP A 51 9.55 -6.95 1.01
N LYS A 52 10.69 -6.29 0.84
CA LYS A 52 11.82 -6.24 1.80
C LYS A 52 11.39 -5.82 3.21
N THR A 53 10.35 -5.01 3.32
CA THR A 53 9.66 -4.70 4.56
C THR A 53 8.17 -4.89 4.33
N ALA A 54 7.49 -5.52 5.29
CA ALA A 54 6.04 -5.73 5.23
C ALA A 54 5.26 -4.47 5.60
N GLU A 55 5.86 -3.60 6.40
CA GLU A 55 5.19 -2.46 7.05
C GLU A 55 5.96 -1.16 6.85
N GLY A 56 5.23 -0.07 6.93
CA GLY A 56 5.76 1.28 6.92
C GLY A 56 4.71 2.28 7.38
N GLU A 57 5.07 3.55 7.29
CA GLU A 57 4.19 4.64 7.66
C GLU A 57 4.51 5.87 6.80
N THR A 58 3.49 6.66 6.46
CA THR A 58 3.68 7.99 5.88
C THR A 58 4.08 9.00 6.95
N ALA A 59 4.59 10.15 6.55
CA ALA A 59 4.89 11.23 7.50
C ALA A 59 3.61 11.74 8.21
N GLU A 60 2.46 11.60 7.57
CA GLU A 60 1.14 11.98 8.05
C GLU A 60 0.51 10.94 9.00
N GLY A 61 1.22 9.84 9.30
CA GLY A 61 0.78 8.81 10.26
C GLY A 61 -0.15 7.75 9.66
N ILE A 62 -0.19 7.59 8.35
CA ILE A 62 -0.96 6.52 7.71
C ILE A 62 -0.10 5.26 7.64
N HIS A 63 -0.57 4.16 8.24
CA HIS A 63 0.11 2.87 8.15
C HIS A 63 0.10 2.33 6.73
N LEU A 64 1.24 1.74 6.34
CA LEU A 64 1.46 1.14 5.03
C LEU A 64 1.66 -0.38 5.16
N ARG A 65 1.26 -1.09 4.10
CA ARG A 65 1.65 -2.48 3.88
C ARG A 65 2.23 -2.62 2.49
N PHE A 66 3.28 -3.44 2.40
CA PHE A 66 4.00 -3.60 1.15
C PHE A 66 3.91 -5.02 0.62
N THR A 67 3.58 -5.13 -0.65
CA THR A 67 3.70 -6.36 -1.44
C THR A 67 4.48 -6.05 -2.72
N GLN A 68 4.95 -7.06 -3.41
CA GLN A 68 5.65 -6.91 -4.68
C GLN A 68 5.38 -8.09 -5.62
N ASN A 69 5.58 -7.84 -6.90
CA ASN A 69 5.80 -8.85 -7.94
C ASN A 69 7.01 -8.45 -8.78
N ASP A 70 7.25 -9.16 -9.89
CA ASP A 70 8.41 -8.91 -10.75
C ASP A 70 8.42 -7.51 -11.40
N SER A 71 7.27 -6.83 -11.46
CA SER A 71 7.12 -5.55 -12.18
C SER A 71 7.00 -4.33 -11.29
N ALA A 72 6.55 -4.49 -10.05
CA ALA A 72 6.26 -3.35 -9.18
C ALA A 72 6.29 -3.71 -7.68
N VAL A 73 6.45 -2.67 -6.86
CA VAL A 73 6.16 -2.68 -5.43
C VAL A 73 4.83 -1.95 -5.21
N TYR A 74 3.99 -2.51 -4.38
CA TYR A 74 2.70 -1.95 -4.00
C TYR A 74 2.75 -1.46 -2.56
N ALA A 75 2.43 -0.18 -2.36
CA ALA A 75 2.29 0.41 -1.03
C ALA A 75 0.80 0.67 -0.76
N THR A 76 0.20 -0.14 0.10
CA THR A 76 -1.21 0.01 0.48
C THR A 76 -1.33 0.90 1.70
N LEU A 77 -2.00 2.04 1.55
CA LEU A 77 -2.37 2.95 2.64
C LEU A 77 -3.58 2.37 3.37
N LEU A 78 -3.45 2.10 4.67
CA LEU A 78 -4.52 1.56 5.53
C LEU A 78 -5.41 2.66 6.11
N GLY A 79 -5.66 3.73 5.35
CA GLY A 79 -6.52 4.84 5.74
C GLY A 79 -6.62 5.87 4.63
N LYS A 80 -7.67 6.69 4.69
CA LYS A 80 -7.87 7.77 3.74
C LYS A 80 -6.90 8.92 4.04
N PRO A 81 -6.06 9.34 3.08
CA PRO A 81 -5.28 10.57 3.20
C PRO A 81 -6.19 11.78 3.46
N ARG A 82 -5.75 12.65 4.36
CA ARG A 82 -6.46 13.89 4.71
C ARG A 82 -5.99 15.09 3.90
N THR A 83 -4.89 14.93 3.20
CA THR A 83 -4.23 15.94 2.36
C THR A 83 -3.97 15.36 0.99
N GLU A 84 -3.90 16.21 -0.02
CA GLU A 84 -3.52 15.82 -1.38
C GLU A 84 -2.04 15.46 -1.52
N THR A 85 -1.25 15.63 -0.48
CA THR A 85 0.17 15.27 -0.49
C THR A 85 0.46 14.34 0.67
N ILE A 86 1.16 13.26 0.38
CA ILE A 86 1.67 12.31 1.36
C ILE A 86 3.17 12.09 1.16
N SER A 87 3.84 11.68 2.23
CA SER A 87 5.29 11.37 2.20
C SER A 87 5.53 9.95 2.66
N LEU A 88 6.01 9.09 1.76
CA LEU A 88 6.42 7.73 2.08
C LEU A 88 7.81 7.77 2.72
N LYS A 89 7.88 7.45 4.00
CA LYS A 89 9.14 7.46 4.78
C LYS A 89 10.14 6.43 4.27
N SER A 90 11.39 6.82 4.16
CA SER A 90 12.52 5.95 3.84
C SER A 90 12.41 5.19 2.51
N LEU A 91 11.59 5.66 1.59
CA LEU A 91 11.44 5.12 0.24
C LEU A 91 12.16 6.02 -0.76
N VAL A 92 13.00 5.42 -1.60
CA VAL A 92 13.81 6.14 -2.58
C VAL A 92 13.61 5.52 -3.96
N PRO A 93 12.63 5.99 -4.75
CA PRO A 93 12.50 5.60 -6.14
C PRO A 93 13.68 6.12 -6.95
N LYS A 94 14.16 5.31 -7.90
CA LYS A 94 15.25 5.69 -8.81
C LYS A 94 14.71 6.38 -10.05
N ALA A 95 15.60 6.96 -10.83
CA ALA A 95 15.24 7.58 -12.12
C ALA A 95 14.50 6.56 -13.00
N GLY A 96 13.42 7.02 -13.64
CA GLY A 96 12.54 6.20 -14.47
C GLY A 96 11.40 5.49 -13.71
N THR A 97 11.35 5.54 -12.38
CA THR A 97 10.21 5.03 -11.61
C THR A 97 8.96 5.85 -11.86
N ARG A 98 7.84 5.18 -12.09
CA ARG A 98 6.50 5.76 -12.17
C ARG A 98 5.66 5.27 -11.01
N ILE A 99 4.88 6.17 -10.43
CA ILE A 99 3.97 5.85 -9.31
C ILE A 99 2.55 6.09 -9.80
N TYR A 100 1.68 5.12 -9.58
CA TYR A 100 0.26 5.19 -9.94
C TYR A 100 -0.59 4.94 -8.70
N LEU A 101 -1.77 5.53 -8.66
CA LEU A 101 -2.83 5.13 -7.74
C LEU A 101 -3.70 4.09 -8.45
N LEU A 102 -3.86 2.87 -7.89
CA LEU A 102 -4.71 1.87 -8.52
C LEU A 102 -6.16 2.36 -8.58
N GLY A 103 -6.77 2.23 -9.75
CA GLY A 103 -8.07 2.82 -10.08
C GLY A 103 -7.97 4.14 -10.82
N ASP A 104 -6.75 4.67 -11.01
CA ASP A 104 -6.46 5.82 -11.86
C ASP A 104 -5.46 5.39 -12.95
N ALA A 105 -5.61 5.93 -14.16
CA ALA A 105 -4.74 5.60 -15.29
C ALA A 105 -3.47 6.46 -15.36
N GLU A 106 -3.51 7.66 -14.78
CA GLU A 106 -2.43 8.62 -14.90
C GLU A 106 -1.35 8.43 -13.82
N PRO A 107 -0.07 8.58 -14.16
CA PRO A 107 0.99 8.55 -13.18
C PRO A 107 0.93 9.77 -12.25
N LEU A 108 1.15 9.53 -10.97
CA LEU A 108 1.19 10.58 -9.96
C LEU A 108 2.49 11.39 -10.07
N VAL A 109 2.40 12.68 -9.74
CA VAL A 109 3.56 13.53 -9.57
C VAL A 109 4.23 13.21 -8.24
N TRP A 110 5.53 12.97 -8.27
CA TRP A 110 6.30 12.71 -7.07
C TRP A 110 7.67 13.39 -7.11
N SER A 111 8.26 13.62 -5.95
CA SER A 111 9.60 14.16 -5.78
C SER A 111 10.30 13.52 -4.60
N GLN A 112 11.64 13.42 -4.68
CA GLN A 112 12.45 12.95 -3.56
C GLN A 112 12.75 14.12 -2.62
N GLN A 113 12.51 13.92 -1.32
CA GLN A 113 12.84 14.89 -0.26
C GLN A 113 13.70 14.19 0.81
N GLY A 114 15.00 14.30 0.70
CA GLY A 114 15.92 13.56 1.56
C GLY A 114 15.74 12.05 1.38
N SER A 115 15.40 11.34 2.45
CA SER A 115 15.11 9.91 2.46
C SER A 115 13.66 9.56 2.09
N ASP A 116 12.79 10.55 1.97
CA ASP A 116 11.36 10.33 1.83
C ASP A 116 10.88 10.69 0.43
N THR A 117 9.86 10.00 -0.05
CA THR A 117 9.22 10.27 -1.33
C THR A 117 7.91 11.00 -1.11
N ARG A 118 7.86 12.23 -1.56
CA ARG A 118 6.63 13.05 -1.55
C ARG A 118 5.82 12.78 -2.81
N ILE A 119 4.52 12.51 -2.64
CA ILE A 119 3.60 12.16 -3.72
C ILE A 119 2.39 13.08 -3.65
N THR A 120 1.97 13.61 -4.79
CA THR A 120 0.72 14.35 -4.93
C THR A 120 -0.38 13.40 -5.38
N LEU A 121 -1.43 13.28 -4.59
CA LEU A 121 -2.61 12.46 -4.85
C LEU A 121 -3.68 13.28 -5.58
N PRO A 122 -4.56 12.66 -6.36
CA PRO A 122 -5.71 13.34 -6.92
C PRO A 122 -6.68 13.78 -5.80
N HIS A 123 -7.43 14.87 -6.06
CA HIS A 123 -8.43 15.38 -5.13
C HIS A 123 -9.49 14.32 -4.79
N ASP A 124 -9.98 13.63 -5.82
CA ASP A 124 -10.95 12.54 -5.67
C ASP A 124 -10.22 11.19 -5.71
N LEU A 125 -10.14 10.54 -4.56
CA LEU A 125 -9.52 9.24 -4.45
C LEU A 125 -10.50 8.15 -4.88
N PRO A 126 -10.12 7.25 -5.81
CA PRO A 126 -10.98 6.17 -6.25
C PRO A 126 -11.15 5.11 -5.14
N GLY A 127 -12.39 4.68 -4.90
CA GLY A 127 -12.70 3.60 -3.97
C GLY A 127 -12.79 4.02 -2.51
N GLN A 128 -12.72 3.03 -1.62
CA GLN A 128 -12.94 3.17 -0.18
C GLN A 128 -11.99 2.26 0.61
N TYR A 129 -11.86 2.49 1.91
CA TYR A 129 -11.15 1.70 2.93
C TYR A 129 -9.62 1.79 2.87
N ALA A 130 -9.01 1.42 1.74
CA ALA A 130 -7.56 1.41 1.57
C ALA A 130 -7.20 1.77 0.12
N TYR A 131 -6.07 2.43 -0.07
CA TYR A 131 -5.64 2.96 -1.35
C TYR A 131 -4.27 2.39 -1.69
N VAL A 132 -4.07 1.97 -2.93
CA VAL A 132 -2.84 1.29 -3.33
C VAL A 132 -2.04 2.15 -4.28
N LEU A 133 -0.80 2.44 -3.91
CA LEU A 133 0.19 3.02 -4.78
C LEU A 133 1.00 1.90 -5.44
N LYS A 134 0.97 1.83 -6.77
CA LYS A 134 1.83 0.98 -7.58
C LYS A 134 3.09 1.74 -7.93
N ILE A 135 4.24 1.27 -7.48
CA ILE A 135 5.55 1.84 -7.74
C ILE A 135 6.24 0.96 -8.78
N ALA A 136 6.16 1.36 -10.05
CA ALA A 136 6.70 0.63 -11.19
C ALA A 136 8.10 1.16 -11.53
N GLY A 137 9.10 0.35 -11.28
CA GLY A 137 10.50 0.70 -11.52
C GLY A 137 11.40 0.44 -10.31
N PRO A 138 12.69 0.76 -10.43
CA PRO A 138 13.65 0.48 -9.37
C PRO A 138 13.36 1.30 -8.10
N LEU A 139 13.27 0.62 -6.97
CA LEU A 139 13.01 1.19 -5.65
C LEU A 139 14.04 0.69 -4.63
N SER A 140 14.47 1.56 -3.73
CA SER A 140 15.32 1.20 -2.60
C SER A 140 14.74 1.78 -1.29
N LEU A 141 15.13 1.14 -0.17
CA LEU A 141 14.96 1.74 1.14
C LEU A 141 16.15 2.68 1.39
N ALA A 142 15.90 3.84 2.00
CA ALA A 142 16.97 4.66 2.53
C ALA A 142 17.74 3.86 3.58
N ALA A 143 19.06 4.03 3.62
CA ALA A 143 19.86 3.48 4.70
C ALA A 143 19.37 4.09 6.02
N VAL A 144 18.92 3.25 6.94
CA VAL A 144 18.66 3.68 8.32
C VAL A 144 20.02 3.90 8.96
N ASN A 145 20.45 5.14 9.09
CA ASN A 145 21.57 5.45 9.96
C ASN A 145 21.13 5.14 11.39
N PRO A 146 21.76 4.19 12.09
CA PRO A 146 21.44 3.96 13.49
C PRO A 146 21.70 5.25 14.27
N PRO A 147 20.80 5.64 15.20
CA PRO A 147 21.04 6.80 16.04
C PRO A 147 22.32 6.55 16.86
N GLY A 148 23.38 7.32 16.61
CA GLY A 148 24.56 7.34 17.47
C GLY A 148 25.88 6.87 16.87
N SER A 149 26.25 7.21 15.65
CA SER A 149 27.65 7.09 15.18
C SER A 149 28.38 8.44 15.05
N GLU A 150 28.18 9.34 15.99
CA GLU A 150 29.21 10.35 16.27
C GLU A 150 30.31 9.73 17.12
N LEU A 151 31.17 8.96 16.50
CA LEU A 151 32.46 8.60 17.08
C LEU A 151 33.31 9.87 17.15
N LYS A 152 33.39 10.44 18.37
CA LYS A 152 34.39 11.44 18.74
C LYS A 152 35.77 10.97 18.30
N ARG A 153 36.28 11.57 17.23
CA ARG A 153 37.72 11.55 16.99
C ARG A 153 38.38 12.55 17.99
N ARG A 154 39.04 12.04 18.96
CA ARG A 154 40.14 12.70 19.63
C ARG A 154 41.47 12.10 19.11
#